data_deb432c24898df9da5a9b44e152eb536
#
_entry.id   deb432c24898df9da5a9b44e152eb536
#
_cell.length_a   1.000
_cell.length_b   1.000
_cell.length_c   1.000
_cell.angle_alpha   90.00
_cell.angle_beta   90.00
_cell.angle_gamma   90.00
#
_symmetry.space_group_name_H-M   'P 1'
#
loop_
_entity.id
_entity.type
_entity.pdbx_description
1 polymer ?
#
loop_
_entity_poly.entity_id
_entity_poly.type
_entity_poly.pdbx_seq_one_letter_code
_entity_poly.pdbx_strand_id
1 'polypeptide(L)'
;MKKFRFNKAMAIAIAGAAATIGFAGCSGGGSSNNTETTTAAEETTTESGNSSTYTENVNKYSSADAALQALKDGNAEYIKGAKTIDTSESTREDLATDGQKPYATVITCADSRVPAELIFDTGLGEIFTIRDAGNVIGDYELGSVEYAASHLGTPLIVVMGHTHCGAVGGVVEAASGHGHVDSSEVYLGTILSTIQSSVDKARSDVQDPDNHTDEVADKAELYNIENSISKLNESATLKKLQKEGKVKIVGARYNIETGAVEFLDN
;
A
#
# COMPACT_ATOMS: atom_id res chain seq x y z
N MET A 1 -9.83 -3.23 29.21
CA MET A 1 -9.22 -2.58 28.03
C MET A 1 -8.32 -1.46 28.52
N LYS A 2 -6.99 -1.65 28.52
CA LYS A 2 -6.02 -0.61 28.90
C LYS A 2 -5.68 0.18 27.63
N LYS A 3 -6.03 1.48 27.60
CA LYS A 3 -5.65 2.41 26.56
C LYS A 3 -4.13 2.57 26.58
N PHE A 4 -3.47 2.19 25.50
CA PHE A 4 -2.07 2.51 25.28
C PHE A 4 -1.97 4.03 25.05
N ARG A 5 -1.44 4.74 26.05
CA ARG A 5 -1.08 6.15 25.91
C ARG A 5 0.36 6.19 25.41
N PHE A 6 0.57 6.64 24.20
CA PHE A 6 1.89 7.04 23.73
C PHE A 6 2.39 8.21 24.59
N ASN A 7 3.45 8.00 25.33
CA ASN A 7 4.07 9.02 26.15
C ASN A 7 4.90 9.93 25.25
N LYS A 8 4.49 11.19 25.12
CA LYS A 8 5.25 12.25 24.41
C LYS A 8 6.46 12.62 25.28
N ALA A 9 7.54 11.87 25.23
CA ALA A 9 8.83 12.31 25.73
C ALA A 9 9.93 11.39 25.19
N MET A 10 10.39 11.67 23.98
CA MET A 10 11.74 11.32 23.57
C MET A 10 12.26 12.46 22.71
N ALA A 11 12.66 13.55 23.39
CA ALA A 11 13.41 14.63 22.80
C ALA A 11 14.85 14.15 22.60
N ILE A 12 15.25 13.88 21.38
CA ILE A 12 16.65 13.66 21.03
C ILE A 12 17.28 15.04 20.88
N ALA A 13 18.13 15.42 21.87
CA ALA A 13 18.97 16.61 21.79
C ALA A 13 20.10 16.37 20.78
N ILE A 14 19.99 16.97 19.61
CA ILE A 14 21.10 17.08 18.66
C ILE A 14 21.80 18.39 18.98
N ALA A 15 23.00 18.29 19.57
CA ALA A 15 23.90 19.43 19.75
C ALA A 15 24.51 19.81 18.39
N GLY A 16 24.00 20.87 17.77
CA GLY A 16 24.56 21.45 16.57
C GLY A 16 25.61 22.51 16.94
N ALA A 17 26.86 22.32 16.53
CA ALA A 17 27.91 23.32 16.60
C ALA A 17 27.63 24.40 15.54
N ALA A 18 27.38 25.63 15.99
CA ALA A 18 27.25 26.79 15.13
C ALA A 18 28.66 27.33 14.79
N ALA A 19 29.02 27.29 13.52
CA ALA A 19 30.17 28.02 12.99
C ALA A 19 29.66 29.38 12.47
N THR A 20 30.04 30.45 13.16
CA THR A 20 29.82 31.85 12.75
C THR A 20 30.84 32.26 11.68
N ILE A 21 30.36 32.59 10.49
CA ILE A 21 31.13 33.34 9.51
C ILE A 21 30.47 34.71 9.38
N GLY A 22 31.16 35.72 9.86
CA GLY A 22 30.78 37.10 9.73
C GLY A 22 31.11 37.65 8.32
N PHE A 23 30.17 38.41 7.74
CA PHE A 23 30.46 39.35 6.66
C PHE A 23 29.91 40.71 7.02
N ALA A 24 30.82 41.68 6.98
CA ALA A 24 30.62 43.09 7.27
C ALA A 24 30.27 43.87 5.99
N GLY A 25 29.40 44.89 6.14
CA GLY A 25 29.48 46.17 5.42
C GLY A 25 28.57 46.27 4.18
N CYS A 26 27.75 47.23 3.99
CA CYS A 26 27.79 48.68 3.96
C CYS A 26 26.43 49.27 3.68
N SER A 27 26.15 50.29 4.42
CA SER A 27 25.25 51.46 4.32
C SER A 27 24.73 51.90 2.95
N GLY A 28 23.44 52.35 2.97
CA GLY A 28 22.84 53.23 1.96
C GLY A 28 21.39 53.57 2.30
N GLY A 29 21.13 54.77 2.74
CA GLY A 29 19.85 55.25 3.23
C GLY A 29 18.85 55.63 2.13
N GLY A 30 17.59 55.75 2.52
CA GLY A 30 16.50 56.27 1.70
C GLY A 30 15.17 56.20 2.44
N SER A 31 14.84 57.32 3.08
CA SER A 31 13.54 57.60 3.74
C SER A 31 12.47 57.83 2.69
N SER A 32 11.32 57.18 2.83
CA SER A 32 10.05 57.71 2.32
C SER A 32 8.89 57.14 3.14
N ASN A 33 8.25 58.02 3.89
CA ASN A 33 6.98 57.85 4.56
C ASN A 33 5.88 57.63 3.52
N ASN A 34 5.08 56.58 3.66
CA ASN A 34 3.72 56.57 3.17
C ASN A 34 2.81 55.92 4.25
N THR A 35 1.97 56.79 4.81
CA THR A 35 0.86 56.42 5.67
C THR A 35 -0.26 55.89 4.80
N GLU A 36 -0.57 54.62 4.90
CA GLU A 36 -1.82 54.08 4.35
C GLU A 36 -2.69 53.50 5.46
N THR A 37 -3.89 54.02 5.46
CA THR A 37 -5.01 53.78 6.34
C THR A 37 -5.45 52.31 6.25
N THR A 38 -5.35 51.58 7.36
CA THR A 38 -5.87 50.23 7.48
C THR A 38 -7.38 50.26 7.66
N THR A 39 -8.14 49.93 6.65
CA THR A 39 -9.56 49.57 6.78
C THR A 39 -9.63 48.10 7.21
N ALA A 40 -10.13 47.87 8.42
CA ALA A 40 -10.43 46.52 8.90
C ALA A 40 -11.59 45.97 8.06
N ALA A 41 -11.29 44.90 7.27
CA ALA A 41 -12.31 44.04 6.70
C ALA A 41 -12.69 43.01 7.75
N GLU A 42 -13.94 42.99 8.17
CA GLU A 42 -14.55 41.91 8.95
C GLU A 42 -14.50 40.63 8.09
N GLU A 43 -13.62 39.72 8.43
CA GLU A 43 -13.69 38.32 7.92
C GLU A 43 -14.89 37.63 8.58
N THR A 44 -15.97 37.55 7.84
CA THR A 44 -17.06 36.62 8.12
C THR A 44 -16.51 35.20 7.85
N THR A 45 -16.09 34.51 8.90
CA THR A 45 -15.83 33.08 8.88
C THR A 45 -17.15 32.36 8.66
N THR A 46 -17.48 32.09 7.40
CA THR A 46 -18.42 31.05 7.07
C THR A 46 -17.69 29.73 7.29
N GLU A 47 -17.98 29.04 8.39
CA GLU A 47 -17.69 27.61 8.54
C GLU A 47 -18.45 26.86 7.43
N SER A 48 -17.83 26.76 6.26
CA SER A 48 -18.18 25.76 5.26
C SER A 48 -17.63 24.44 5.77
N GLY A 49 -18.48 23.61 6.34
CA GLY A 49 -18.17 22.24 6.67
C GLY A 49 -17.88 21.46 5.40
N ASN A 50 -16.70 21.67 4.82
CA ASN A 50 -16.21 20.91 3.67
C ASN A 50 -15.55 19.67 4.25
N SER A 51 -16.34 18.57 4.39
CA SER A 51 -15.78 17.24 4.64
C SER A 51 -14.82 16.94 3.49
N SER A 52 -13.56 16.61 3.80
CA SER A 52 -12.61 16.22 2.74
C SER A 52 -13.14 14.99 2.02
N THR A 53 -12.81 14.83 0.74
CA THR A 53 -13.13 13.65 -0.07
C THR A 53 -12.68 12.36 0.65
N TYR A 54 -11.55 12.41 1.34
CA TYR A 54 -11.04 11.34 2.19
C TYR A 54 -12.05 10.93 3.27
N THR A 55 -12.58 11.86 4.07
CA THR A 55 -13.54 11.55 5.17
C THR A 55 -14.83 10.97 4.62
N GLU A 56 -15.31 11.45 3.48
CA GLU A 56 -16.49 10.92 2.82
C GLU A 56 -16.27 9.48 2.33
N ASN A 57 -15.15 9.20 1.67
CA ASN A 57 -14.81 7.88 1.15
C ASN A 57 -14.63 6.86 2.27
N VAL A 58 -13.90 7.19 3.34
CA VAL A 58 -13.68 6.29 4.47
C VAL A 58 -14.99 5.90 5.16
N ASN A 59 -15.91 6.83 5.34
CA ASN A 59 -17.23 6.54 5.92
C ASN A 59 -18.10 5.70 4.98
N LYS A 60 -18.06 5.98 3.67
CA LYS A 60 -18.81 5.28 2.64
C LYS A 60 -18.36 3.82 2.49
N TYR A 61 -17.06 3.55 2.60
CA TYR A 61 -16.45 2.25 2.34
C TYR A 61 -16.11 1.48 3.63
N SER A 62 -16.88 1.67 4.69
CA SER A 62 -16.64 1.08 6.02
C SER A 62 -16.97 -0.43 6.14
N SER A 63 -17.52 -1.06 5.11
CA SER A 63 -17.71 -2.51 5.05
C SER A 63 -16.83 -3.17 4.00
N ALA A 64 -16.48 -4.45 4.18
CA ALA A 64 -15.64 -5.18 3.24
C ALA A 64 -16.19 -5.21 1.81
N ASP A 65 -17.50 -5.36 1.65
CA ASP A 65 -18.12 -5.40 0.31
C ASP A 65 -18.16 -4.02 -0.34
N ALA A 66 -18.41 -2.94 0.43
CA ALA A 66 -18.33 -1.58 -0.08
C ALA A 66 -16.89 -1.20 -0.46
N ALA A 67 -15.90 -1.58 0.35
CA ALA A 67 -14.49 -1.39 0.06
C ALA A 67 -14.05 -2.15 -1.20
N LEU A 68 -14.50 -3.41 -1.36
CA LEU A 68 -14.22 -4.20 -2.56
C LEU A 68 -14.81 -3.56 -3.81
N GLN A 69 -16.04 -3.05 -3.72
CA GLN A 69 -16.66 -2.35 -4.85
C GLN A 69 -15.92 -1.05 -5.19
N ALA A 70 -15.47 -0.29 -4.17
CA ALA A 70 -14.67 0.91 -4.39
C ALA A 70 -13.36 0.61 -5.16
N LEU A 71 -12.64 -0.45 -4.78
CA LEU A 71 -11.43 -0.86 -5.50
C LEU A 71 -11.73 -1.29 -6.94
N LYS A 72 -12.84 -2.00 -7.18
CA LYS A 72 -13.28 -2.36 -8.55
C LYS A 72 -13.60 -1.13 -9.39
N ASP A 73 -14.32 -0.18 -8.82
CA ASP A 73 -14.69 1.06 -9.50
C ASP A 73 -13.44 1.91 -9.79
N GLY A 74 -12.53 2.05 -8.81
CA GLY A 74 -11.27 2.75 -8.99
C GLY A 74 -10.38 2.13 -10.06
N ASN A 75 -10.27 0.81 -10.13
CA ASN A 75 -9.54 0.16 -11.21
C ASN A 75 -10.19 0.39 -12.58
N ALA A 76 -11.51 0.41 -12.65
CA ALA A 76 -12.21 0.73 -13.90
C ALA A 76 -11.93 2.17 -14.38
N GLU A 77 -11.79 3.13 -13.46
CA GLU A 77 -11.40 4.51 -13.79
C GLU A 77 -9.92 4.60 -14.20
N TYR A 78 -9.03 3.86 -13.50
CA TYR A 78 -7.61 3.76 -13.86
C TYR A 78 -7.41 3.29 -15.31
N ILE A 79 -8.13 2.21 -15.72
CA ILE A 79 -8.06 1.69 -17.11
C ILE A 79 -8.51 2.71 -18.13
N LYS A 80 -9.48 3.57 -17.82
CA LYS A 80 -9.94 4.66 -18.69
C LYS A 80 -8.95 5.83 -18.75
N GLY A 81 -7.90 5.81 -17.91
CA GLY A 81 -6.95 6.92 -17.78
C GLY A 81 -7.48 8.07 -16.93
N ALA A 82 -8.60 7.90 -16.23
CA ALA A 82 -9.07 8.84 -15.24
C ALA A 82 -8.11 8.84 -14.03
N LYS A 83 -7.97 9.99 -13.39
CA LYS A 83 -7.17 10.16 -12.16
C LYS A 83 -7.88 11.15 -11.27
N THR A 84 -8.33 10.68 -10.11
CA THR A 84 -8.99 11.50 -9.10
C THR A 84 -8.25 11.51 -7.78
N ILE A 85 -6.96 11.11 -7.79
CA ILE A 85 -6.15 10.97 -6.58
C ILE A 85 -6.01 12.32 -5.88
N ASP A 86 -6.61 12.44 -4.69
CA ASP A 86 -6.48 13.62 -3.85
C ASP A 86 -5.14 13.59 -3.09
N THR A 87 -4.27 14.54 -3.42
CA THR A 87 -3.00 14.79 -2.74
C THR A 87 -2.90 16.23 -2.23
N SER A 88 -4.05 16.90 -2.03
CA SER A 88 -4.14 18.29 -1.63
C SER A 88 -3.45 18.58 -0.28
N GLU A 89 -3.12 19.84 -0.05
CA GLU A 89 -2.55 20.28 1.24
C GLU A 89 -3.53 20.03 2.37
N SER A 90 -4.80 20.38 2.18
CA SER A 90 -5.85 20.16 3.18
C SER A 90 -5.99 18.70 3.58
N THR A 91 -5.98 17.77 2.61
CA THR A 91 -6.02 16.33 2.92
C THR A 91 -4.80 15.87 3.71
N ARG A 92 -3.59 16.38 3.39
CA ARG A 92 -2.39 16.07 4.17
C ARG A 92 -2.45 16.61 5.60
N GLU A 93 -2.99 17.82 5.80
CA GLU A 93 -3.17 18.43 7.13
C GLU A 93 -4.19 17.65 7.97
N ASP A 94 -5.33 17.28 7.39
CA ASP A 94 -6.36 16.46 8.04
C ASP A 94 -5.77 15.11 8.47
N LEU A 95 -5.08 14.40 7.56
CA LEU A 95 -4.44 13.13 7.86
C LEU A 95 -3.33 13.21 8.91
N ALA A 96 -2.60 14.33 8.97
CA ALA A 96 -1.58 14.54 9.99
C ALA A 96 -2.20 14.79 11.38
N THR A 97 -3.38 15.40 11.43
CA THR A 97 -4.08 15.76 12.67
C THR A 97 -4.93 14.61 13.19
N ASP A 98 -5.74 14.00 12.32
CA ASP A 98 -6.76 13.01 12.68
C ASP A 98 -6.30 11.56 12.48
N GLY A 99 -5.14 11.36 11.83
CA GLY A 99 -4.59 10.04 11.50
C GLY A 99 -5.26 9.42 10.28
N GLN A 100 -5.02 8.12 10.07
CA GLN A 100 -5.51 7.38 8.91
C GLN A 100 -6.60 6.37 9.29
N LYS A 101 -7.54 6.15 8.38
CA LYS A 101 -8.59 5.13 8.48
C LYS A 101 -8.79 4.45 7.12
N PRO A 102 -7.81 3.67 6.66
CA PRO A 102 -7.89 3.04 5.34
C PRO A 102 -9.08 2.05 5.30
N TYR A 103 -9.82 2.06 4.19
CA TYR A 103 -10.94 1.12 4.01
C TYR A 103 -10.49 -0.22 3.42
N ALA A 104 -9.27 -0.31 2.89
CA ALA A 104 -8.67 -1.57 2.44
C ALA A 104 -7.19 -1.66 2.78
N THR A 105 -6.71 -2.88 3.04
CA THR A 105 -5.30 -3.22 3.06
C THR A 105 -4.98 -3.96 1.77
N VAL A 106 -3.98 -3.51 1.02
CA VAL A 106 -3.51 -4.15 -0.22
C VAL A 106 -2.10 -4.65 -0.03
N ILE A 107 -1.92 -5.98 -0.10
CA ILE A 107 -0.61 -6.62 -0.14
C ILE A 107 -0.29 -6.92 -1.59
N THR A 108 0.82 -6.39 -2.10
CA THR A 108 1.18 -6.56 -3.50
C THR A 108 2.69 -6.57 -3.73
N CYS A 109 3.09 -6.82 -4.96
CA CYS A 109 4.51 -6.85 -5.32
C CYS A 109 5.17 -5.47 -5.22
N ALA A 110 6.46 -5.45 -4.84
CA ALA A 110 7.31 -4.26 -4.91
C ALA A 110 7.67 -3.85 -6.34
N ASP A 111 7.23 -4.57 -7.36
CA ASP A 111 7.43 -4.25 -8.77
C ASP A 111 6.99 -2.82 -9.07
N SER A 112 7.87 -2.04 -9.71
CA SER A 112 7.64 -0.61 -9.99
C SER A 112 6.43 -0.34 -10.89
N ARG A 113 5.94 -1.36 -11.59
CA ARG A 113 4.78 -1.32 -12.48
C ARG A 113 3.47 -1.57 -11.74
N VAL A 114 3.51 -1.84 -10.42
CA VAL A 114 2.36 -2.26 -9.60
C VAL A 114 2.12 -1.28 -8.42
N PRO A 115 1.92 0.01 -8.67
CA PRO A 115 1.58 0.98 -7.63
C PRO A 115 0.08 0.87 -7.29
N ALA A 116 -0.26 0.25 -6.16
CA ALA A 116 -1.64 -0.07 -5.78
C ALA A 116 -2.54 1.18 -5.74
N GLU A 117 -2.03 2.29 -5.20
CA GLU A 117 -2.76 3.55 -5.10
C GLU A 117 -3.20 4.07 -6.49
N LEU A 118 -2.33 3.94 -7.51
CA LEU A 118 -2.67 4.34 -8.87
C LEU A 118 -3.62 3.36 -9.53
N ILE A 119 -3.40 2.05 -9.32
CA ILE A 119 -4.21 0.97 -9.93
C ILE A 119 -5.66 1.02 -9.45
N PHE A 120 -5.88 1.44 -8.20
CA PHE A 120 -7.21 1.54 -7.61
C PHE A 120 -7.75 2.97 -7.54
N ASP A 121 -7.06 3.94 -8.15
CA ASP A 121 -7.42 5.37 -8.15
C ASP A 121 -7.76 5.90 -6.76
N THR A 122 -6.92 5.56 -5.76
CA THR A 122 -7.13 5.90 -4.36
C THR A 122 -6.28 7.07 -3.91
N GLY A 123 -6.83 7.92 -3.05
CA GLY A 123 -6.15 9.06 -2.44
C GLY A 123 -5.28 8.68 -1.24
N LEU A 124 -4.63 9.70 -0.66
CA LEU A 124 -3.82 9.54 0.55
C LEU A 124 -4.68 9.03 1.70
N GLY A 125 -4.18 8.02 2.42
CA GLY A 125 -4.84 7.48 3.61
C GLY A 125 -5.99 6.52 3.35
N GLU A 126 -6.45 6.34 2.09
CA GLU A 126 -7.60 5.52 1.74
C GLU A 126 -7.29 4.03 1.74
N ILE A 127 -6.09 3.62 1.35
CA ILE A 127 -5.62 2.24 1.44
C ILE A 127 -4.33 2.12 2.24
N PHE A 128 -4.16 0.98 2.92
CA PHE A 128 -2.94 0.62 3.63
C PHE A 128 -2.15 -0.38 2.77
N THR A 129 -1.06 0.07 2.18
CA THR A 129 -0.31 -0.73 1.20
C THR A 129 0.91 -1.39 1.83
N ILE A 130 1.06 -2.70 1.61
CA ILE A 130 2.22 -3.51 1.99
C ILE A 130 2.83 -4.07 0.71
N ARG A 131 4.14 -3.88 0.51
CA ARG A 131 4.81 -4.27 -0.74
C ARG A 131 6.14 -4.95 -0.48
N ASP A 132 6.31 -6.12 -1.05
CA ASP A 132 7.55 -6.87 -1.13
C ASP A 132 7.69 -7.55 -2.49
N ALA A 133 8.87 -8.08 -2.84
CA ALA A 133 9.04 -8.79 -4.10
C ALA A 133 8.25 -10.11 -4.10
N GLY A 134 7.34 -10.27 -5.09
CA GLY A 134 6.52 -11.46 -5.25
C GLY A 134 5.33 -11.54 -4.30
N ASN A 135 4.87 -10.47 -3.69
CA ASN A 135 3.72 -10.41 -2.77
C ASN A 135 3.69 -11.55 -1.72
N VAL A 136 4.87 -11.96 -1.23
CA VAL A 136 5.02 -12.98 -0.20
C VAL A 136 4.64 -12.45 1.19
N ILE A 137 4.33 -13.34 2.14
CA ILE A 137 3.98 -12.95 3.51
C ILE A 137 5.01 -13.54 4.47
N GLY A 138 5.82 -12.67 5.05
CA GLY A 138 6.66 -12.96 6.21
C GLY A 138 6.09 -12.38 7.51
N ASP A 139 6.87 -12.40 8.57
CA ASP A 139 6.44 -11.93 9.89
C ASP A 139 6.13 -10.42 9.91
N TYR A 140 6.87 -9.63 9.14
CA TYR A 140 6.68 -8.17 9.08
C TYR A 140 5.43 -7.79 8.29
N GLU A 141 5.18 -8.44 7.17
CA GLU A 141 3.98 -8.25 6.36
C GLU A 141 2.75 -8.69 7.15
N LEU A 142 2.79 -9.88 7.78
CA LEU A 142 1.70 -10.37 8.62
C LEU A 142 1.42 -9.43 9.80
N GLY A 143 2.46 -8.96 10.49
CA GLY A 143 2.33 -7.99 11.59
C GLY A 143 1.71 -6.67 11.13
N SER A 144 2.06 -6.20 9.92
CA SER A 144 1.49 -4.99 9.32
C SER A 144 0.02 -5.16 8.97
N VAL A 145 -0.38 -6.34 8.48
CA VAL A 145 -1.80 -6.68 8.22
C VAL A 145 -2.60 -6.74 9.53
N GLU A 146 -2.04 -7.39 10.59
CA GLU A 146 -2.69 -7.41 11.90
C GLU A 146 -2.87 -6.00 12.47
N TYR A 147 -1.87 -5.12 12.29
CA TYR A 147 -1.98 -3.72 12.69
C TYR A 147 -3.12 -3.01 11.96
N ALA A 148 -3.18 -3.12 10.64
CA ALA A 148 -4.24 -2.49 9.85
C ALA A 148 -5.63 -3.01 10.25
N ALA A 149 -5.80 -4.31 10.38
CA ALA A 149 -7.07 -4.93 10.73
C ALA A 149 -7.51 -4.63 12.17
N SER A 150 -6.58 -4.66 13.16
CA SER A 150 -6.93 -4.58 14.58
C SER A 150 -6.90 -3.16 15.13
N HIS A 151 -6.03 -2.29 14.62
CA HIS A 151 -5.82 -0.95 15.15
C HIS A 151 -6.39 0.16 14.26
N LEU A 152 -6.37 -0.03 12.94
CA LEU A 152 -6.98 0.91 11.99
C LEU A 152 -8.42 0.51 11.64
N GLY A 153 -8.81 -0.74 11.90
CA GLY A 153 -10.16 -1.24 11.64
C GLY A 153 -10.45 -1.46 10.17
N THR A 154 -9.43 -1.71 9.36
CA THR A 154 -9.55 -1.96 7.91
C THR A 154 -10.40 -3.21 7.65
N PRO A 155 -11.55 -3.10 6.96
CA PRO A 155 -12.49 -4.22 6.82
C PRO A 155 -12.13 -5.20 5.69
N LEU A 156 -11.32 -4.77 4.72
CA LEU A 156 -10.94 -5.56 3.55
C LEU A 156 -9.42 -5.73 3.48
N ILE A 157 -8.97 -6.97 3.24
CA ILE A 157 -7.59 -7.31 2.93
C ILE A 157 -7.56 -7.92 1.53
N VAL A 158 -6.75 -7.35 0.63
CA VAL A 158 -6.55 -7.83 -0.74
C VAL A 158 -5.12 -8.32 -0.88
N VAL A 159 -4.92 -9.57 -1.28
CA VAL A 159 -3.63 -10.10 -1.73
C VAL A 159 -3.61 -10.04 -3.25
N MET A 160 -2.83 -9.10 -3.79
CA MET A 160 -2.77 -8.84 -5.23
C MET A 160 -1.42 -9.25 -5.81
N GLY A 161 -1.42 -10.36 -6.56
CA GLY A 161 -0.34 -10.71 -7.48
C GLY A 161 -0.48 -9.98 -8.82
N HIS A 162 0.46 -10.24 -9.74
CA HIS A 162 0.41 -9.61 -11.07
C HIS A 162 1.06 -10.48 -12.13
N THR A 163 0.67 -10.27 -13.39
CA THR A 163 1.29 -10.95 -14.54
C THR A 163 2.75 -10.53 -14.71
N HIS A 164 3.56 -11.44 -15.21
CA HIS A 164 5.01 -11.22 -15.46
C HIS A 164 5.78 -10.79 -14.18
N CYS A 165 5.49 -11.43 -13.06
CA CYS A 165 6.20 -11.20 -11.81
C CYS A 165 7.63 -11.74 -11.89
N GLY A 166 8.63 -10.85 -11.79
CA GLY A 166 10.04 -11.23 -11.88
C GLY A 166 10.48 -12.20 -10.78
N ALA A 167 9.93 -12.10 -9.57
CA ALA A 167 10.25 -13.01 -8.47
C ALA A 167 9.71 -14.44 -8.75
N VAL A 168 8.47 -14.56 -9.25
CA VAL A 168 7.88 -15.84 -9.62
C VAL A 168 8.61 -16.43 -10.83
N GLY A 169 8.84 -15.62 -11.88
CA GLY A 169 9.57 -16.05 -13.08
C GLY A 169 10.97 -16.56 -12.76
N GLY A 170 11.71 -15.88 -11.87
CA GLY A 170 13.04 -16.32 -11.45
C GLY A 170 13.06 -17.69 -10.78
N VAL A 171 12.03 -18.04 -9.98
CA VAL A 171 11.88 -19.38 -9.41
C VAL A 171 11.54 -20.42 -10.50
N VAL A 172 10.67 -20.06 -11.45
CA VAL A 172 10.33 -20.93 -12.59
C VAL A 172 11.54 -21.24 -13.46
N GLU A 173 12.33 -20.22 -13.80
CA GLU A 173 13.57 -20.38 -14.58
C GLU A 173 14.59 -21.25 -13.86
N ALA A 174 14.78 -21.02 -12.55
CA ALA A 174 15.68 -21.83 -11.73
C ALA A 174 15.23 -23.31 -11.68
N ALA A 175 13.93 -23.55 -11.51
CA ALA A 175 13.34 -24.90 -11.46
C ALA A 175 13.42 -25.65 -12.80
N SER A 176 13.49 -24.91 -13.93
CA SER A 176 13.63 -25.45 -15.28
C SER A 176 15.10 -25.56 -15.72
N GLY A 177 16.06 -25.24 -14.85
CA GLY A 177 17.49 -25.29 -15.15
C GLY A 177 18.03 -24.18 -16.05
N HIS A 178 17.23 -23.18 -16.35
CA HIS A 178 17.60 -22.04 -17.21
C HIS A 178 18.01 -20.80 -16.41
N GLY A 179 17.65 -20.73 -15.14
CA GLY A 179 17.96 -19.63 -14.24
C GLY A 179 19.07 -19.96 -13.25
N HIS A 180 19.70 -18.94 -12.69
CA HIS A 180 20.68 -19.06 -11.61
C HIS A 180 20.31 -18.08 -10.50
N VAL A 181 20.21 -18.60 -9.28
CA VAL A 181 20.12 -17.75 -8.07
C VAL A 181 21.52 -17.76 -7.45
N ASP A 182 22.14 -16.58 -7.32
CA ASP A 182 23.42 -16.46 -6.67
C ASP A 182 23.31 -16.84 -5.19
N SER A 183 24.07 -17.83 -4.75
CA SER A 183 24.08 -18.27 -3.35
C SER A 183 24.51 -17.19 -2.35
N SER A 184 25.14 -16.12 -2.82
CA SER A 184 25.47 -14.94 -2.01
C SER A 184 24.28 -14.03 -1.72
N GLU A 185 23.18 -14.13 -2.49
CA GLU A 185 21.95 -13.36 -2.34
C GLU A 185 21.00 -14.02 -1.33
N VAL A 186 21.47 -14.20 -0.09
CA VAL A 186 20.76 -14.94 0.96
C VAL A 186 19.35 -14.41 1.22
N TYR A 187 19.17 -13.09 1.22
CA TYR A 187 17.86 -12.47 1.49
C TYR A 187 16.91 -12.60 0.31
N LEU A 188 17.40 -12.50 -0.91
CA LEU A 188 16.62 -12.83 -2.11
C LEU A 188 16.22 -14.31 -2.08
N GLY A 189 17.14 -15.19 -1.70
CA GLY A 189 16.87 -16.63 -1.53
C GLY A 189 15.72 -16.91 -0.56
N THR A 190 15.52 -16.10 0.48
CA THR A 190 14.37 -16.24 1.40
C THR A 190 13.05 -15.96 0.69
N ILE A 191 12.97 -14.93 -0.14
CA ILE A 191 11.78 -14.62 -0.93
C ILE A 191 11.49 -15.77 -1.91
N LEU A 192 12.50 -16.19 -2.68
CA LEU A 192 12.35 -17.22 -3.68
C LEU A 192 11.94 -18.56 -3.08
N SER A 193 12.47 -18.93 -1.90
CA SER A 193 12.08 -20.15 -1.20
C SER A 193 10.62 -20.12 -0.73
N THR A 194 10.07 -18.93 -0.41
CA THR A 194 8.65 -18.77 -0.07
C THR A 194 7.74 -19.02 -1.29
N ILE A 195 8.20 -18.63 -2.47
CA ILE A 195 7.47 -18.82 -3.74
C ILE A 195 7.57 -20.27 -4.26
N GLN A 196 8.63 -21.02 -3.89
CA GLN A 196 8.95 -22.32 -4.44
C GLN A 196 7.77 -23.28 -4.43
N SER A 197 7.01 -23.38 -3.35
CA SER A 197 5.85 -24.28 -3.25
C SER A 197 4.76 -23.99 -4.30
N SER A 198 4.59 -22.72 -4.64
CA SER A 198 3.64 -22.27 -5.67
C SER A 198 4.11 -22.68 -7.07
N VAL A 199 5.41 -22.58 -7.33
CA VAL A 199 6.02 -23.05 -8.59
C VAL A 199 5.98 -24.57 -8.69
N ASP A 200 6.28 -25.31 -7.62
CA ASP A 200 6.22 -26.77 -7.62
C ASP A 200 4.81 -27.27 -7.93
N LYS A 201 3.79 -26.63 -7.34
CA LYS A 201 2.38 -26.93 -7.63
C LYS A 201 2.05 -26.63 -9.10
N ALA A 202 2.44 -25.46 -9.61
CA ALA A 202 2.21 -25.10 -11.01
C ALA A 202 2.87 -26.07 -11.99
N ARG A 203 4.11 -26.48 -11.72
CA ARG A 203 4.82 -27.47 -12.54
C ARG A 203 4.13 -28.82 -12.55
N SER A 204 3.48 -29.23 -11.47
CA SER A 204 2.71 -30.48 -11.43
C SER A 204 1.43 -30.44 -12.28
N ASP A 205 0.93 -29.27 -12.58
CA ASP A 205 -0.32 -29.03 -13.33
C ASP A 205 -0.08 -28.68 -14.81
N VAL A 206 1.18 -28.65 -15.24
CA VAL A 206 1.57 -28.35 -16.63
C VAL A 206 2.24 -29.56 -17.24
N GLN A 207 1.79 -29.93 -18.43
CA GLN A 207 2.46 -31.00 -19.19
C GLN A 207 3.76 -30.44 -19.78
N ASP A 208 4.89 -31.17 -19.58
CA ASP A 208 6.21 -30.73 -20.05
C ASP A 208 6.61 -29.32 -19.55
N PRO A 209 6.69 -29.14 -18.21
CA PRO A 209 6.82 -27.81 -17.59
C PRO A 209 8.14 -27.11 -17.95
N ASP A 210 9.17 -27.82 -18.35
CA ASP A 210 10.47 -27.26 -18.71
C ASP A 210 10.42 -26.54 -20.08
N ASN A 211 9.52 -26.96 -20.95
CA ASN A 211 9.30 -26.38 -22.26
C ASN A 211 8.08 -25.43 -22.31
N HIS A 212 7.30 -25.30 -21.19
CA HIS A 212 6.12 -24.45 -21.07
C HIS A 212 6.24 -23.53 -19.83
N THR A 213 7.40 -22.89 -19.69
CA THR A 213 7.71 -22.03 -18.51
C THR A 213 6.76 -20.86 -18.34
N ASP A 214 6.23 -20.29 -19.43
CA ASP A 214 5.25 -19.22 -19.37
C ASP A 214 3.93 -19.69 -18.75
N GLU A 215 3.44 -20.89 -19.12
CA GLU A 215 2.24 -21.48 -18.51
C GLU A 215 2.46 -21.79 -17.03
N VAL A 216 3.66 -22.29 -16.69
CA VAL A 216 4.03 -22.52 -15.29
C VAL A 216 4.04 -21.22 -14.50
N ALA A 217 4.60 -20.15 -15.06
CA ALA A 217 4.64 -18.84 -14.39
C ALA A 217 3.24 -18.27 -14.18
N ASP A 218 2.37 -18.35 -15.18
CA ASP A 218 0.98 -17.90 -15.11
C ASP A 218 0.20 -18.59 -13.99
N LYS A 219 0.33 -19.91 -13.86
CA LYS A 219 -0.27 -20.68 -12.77
C LYS A 219 0.39 -20.40 -11.42
N ALA A 220 1.72 -20.27 -11.39
CA ALA A 220 2.47 -20.03 -10.17
C ALA A 220 2.14 -18.67 -9.55
N GLU A 221 1.86 -17.64 -10.35
CA GLU A 221 1.39 -16.33 -9.87
C GLU A 221 0.06 -16.47 -9.10
N LEU A 222 -0.89 -17.25 -9.60
CA LEU A 222 -2.16 -17.52 -8.93
C LEU A 222 -1.97 -18.32 -7.64
N TYR A 223 -1.16 -19.41 -7.69
CA TYR A 223 -0.86 -20.22 -6.51
C TYR A 223 -0.09 -19.45 -5.43
N ASN A 224 0.71 -18.46 -5.82
CA ASN A 224 1.41 -17.60 -4.89
C ASN A 224 0.46 -16.64 -4.16
N ILE A 225 -0.61 -16.16 -4.81
CA ILE A 225 -1.70 -15.43 -4.16
C ILE A 225 -2.40 -16.33 -3.13
N GLU A 226 -2.76 -17.56 -3.50
CA GLU A 226 -3.37 -18.55 -2.60
C GLU A 226 -2.46 -18.88 -1.41
N ASN A 227 -1.16 -19.06 -1.65
CA ASN A 227 -0.17 -19.32 -0.61
C ASN A 227 -0.09 -18.15 0.39
N SER A 228 -0.06 -16.92 -0.10
CA SER A 228 -0.05 -15.72 0.72
C SER A 228 -1.33 -15.57 1.55
N ILE A 229 -2.51 -15.85 0.97
CA ILE A 229 -3.78 -15.90 1.70
C ILE A 229 -3.75 -17.00 2.78
N SER A 230 -3.20 -18.17 2.46
CA SER A 230 -3.06 -19.25 3.42
C SER A 230 -2.19 -18.85 4.60
N LYS A 231 -1.10 -18.11 4.34
CA LYS A 231 -0.21 -17.57 5.38
C LYS A 231 -0.92 -16.54 6.26
N LEU A 232 -1.70 -15.63 5.70
CA LEU A 232 -2.53 -14.71 6.49
C LEU A 232 -3.52 -15.47 7.38
N ASN A 233 -4.08 -16.55 6.89
CA ASN A 233 -4.99 -17.41 7.62
C ASN A 233 -4.32 -18.24 8.73
N GLU A 234 -3.00 -18.21 8.93
CA GLU A 234 -2.36 -18.75 10.11
C GLU A 234 -2.55 -17.85 11.34
N SER A 235 -2.74 -16.53 11.14
CA SER A 235 -2.94 -15.57 12.22
C SER A 235 -4.21 -15.85 13.02
N ALA A 236 -4.06 -16.02 14.33
CA ALA A 236 -5.19 -16.17 15.25
C ALA A 236 -6.04 -14.88 15.32
N THR A 237 -5.40 -13.73 15.17
CA THR A 237 -6.04 -12.41 15.15
C THR A 237 -6.94 -12.27 13.94
N LEU A 238 -6.42 -12.55 12.74
CA LEU A 238 -7.17 -12.44 11.50
C LEU A 238 -8.31 -13.47 11.44
N LYS A 239 -8.07 -14.71 11.86
CA LYS A 239 -9.14 -15.73 12.00
C LYS A 239 -10.29 -15.26 12.88
N LYS A 240 -9.96 -14.64 14.01
CA LYS A 240 -10.99 -14.09 14.92
C LYS A 240 -11.79 -12.98 14.25
N LEU A 241 -11.10 -12.01 13.60
CA LEU A 241 -11.77 -10.89 12.94
C LEU A 241 -12.65 -11.35 11.76
N GLN A 242 -12.20 -12.34 10.98
CA GLN A 242 -13.00 -12.96 9.93
C GLN A 242 -14.24 -13.63 10.50
N LYS A 243 -14.11 -14.42 11.58
CA LYS A 243 -15.24 -15.07 12.24
C LYS A 243 -16.25 -14.07 12.80
N GLU A 244 -15.80 -12.90 13.24
CA GLU A 244 -16.64 -11.80 13.72
C GLU A 244 -17.25 -10.98 12.57
N GLY A 245 -16.98 -11.31 11.31
CA GLY A 245 -17.42 -10.57 10.13
C GLY A 245 -16.82 -9.17 9.99
N LYS A 246 -15.71 -8.91 10.69
CA LYS A 246 -15.04 -7.59 10.69
C LYS A 246 -14.02 -7.44 9.59
N VAL A 247 -13.49 -8.56 9.08
CA VAL A 247 -12.46 -8.59 8.03
C VAL A 247 -12.82 -9.64 7.00
N LYS A 248 -12.66 -9.30 5.73
CA LYS A 248 -12.70 -10.22 4.59
C LYS A 248 -11.34 -10.20 3.91
N ILE A 249 -10.83 -11.38 3.55
CA ILE A 249 -9.59 -11.53 2.77
C ILE A 249 -9.98 -12.01 1.38
N VAL A 250 -9.46 -11.36 0.33
CA VAL A 250 -9.70 -11.72 -1.06
C VAL A 250 -8.38 -11.75 -1.84
N GLY A 251 -8.30 -12.64 -2.83
CA GLY A 251 -7.25 -12.65 -3.81
C GLY A 251 -7.55 -11.72 -4.98
N ALA A 252 -6.51 -11.20 -5.62
CA ALA A 252 -6.64 -10.45 -6.87
C ALA A 252 -5.40 -10.64 -7.74
N ARG A 253 -5.57 -10.51 -9.06
CA ARG A 253 -4.48 -10.54 -10.04
C ARG A 253 -4.53 -9.30 -10.92
N TYR A 254 -3.46 -8.53 -10.92
CA TYR A 254 -3.29 -7.38 -11.79
C TYR A 254 -2.62 -7.78 -13.10
N ASN A 255 -3.24 -7.44 -14.21
CA ASN A 255 -2.65 -7.62 -15.53
C ASN A 255 -1.90 -6.33 -15.92
N ILE A 256 -0.57 -6.41 -16.00
CA ILE A 256 0.30 -5.26 -16.28
C ILE A 256 0.04 -4.66 -17.67
N GLU A 257 -0.33 -5.48 -18.66
CA GLU A 257 -0.53 -5.00 -20.03
C GLU A 257 -1.84 -4.23 -20.20
N THR A 258 -2.91 -4.73 -19.56
CA THR A 258 -4.26 -4.15 -19.72
C THR A 258 -4.62 -3.15 -18.65
N GLY A 259 -3.92 -3.17 -17.49
CA GLY A 259 -4.26 -2.40 -16.32
C GLY A 259 -5.43 -2.98 -15.49
N ALA A 260 -6.00 -4.11 -15.91
CA ALA A 260 -7.16 -4.71 -15.26
C ALA A 260 -6.77 -5.51 -14.01
N VAL A 261 -7.59 -5.42 -12.97
CA VAL A 261 -7.52 -6.27 -11.79
C VAL A 261 -8.69 -7.25 -11.79
N GLU A 262 -8.37 -8.53 -11.80
CA GLU A 262 -9.32 -9.62 -11.59
C GLU A 262 -9.33 -9.99 -10.10
N PHE A 263 -10.50 -9.90 -9.47
CA PHE A 263 -10.68 -10.39 -8.11
C PHE A 263 -11.09 -11.85 -8.17
N LEU A 264 -10.36 -12.68 -7.42
CA LEU A 264 -10.53 -14.13 -7.43
C LEU A 264 -11.68 -14.53 -6.50
N ASP A 265 -12.47 -15.51 -6.95
CA ASP A 265 -13.48 -16.15 -6.11
C ASP A 265 -12.77 -17.06 -5.09
N ASN A 266 -12.98 -16.82 -3.78
CA ASN A 266 -12.40 -17.61 -2.68
C ASN A 266 -13.36 -18.69 -2.21
#